data_42b6d9b928025116e94ea4bafed7e42a
#
_entry.id   42b6d9b928025116e94ea4bafed7e42a
#
_cell.length_a   1.000
_cell.length_b   1.000
_cell.length_c   1.000
_cell.angle_alpha   90.00
_cell.angle_beta   90.00
_cell.angle_gamma   90.00
#
_symmetry.space_group_name_H-M   'P 1'
#
loop_
_entity.id
_entity.type
_entity.pdbx_description
1 polymer ?
#
loop_
_entity_poly.entity_id
_entity_poly.type
_entity_poly.pdbx_seq_one_letter_code
_entity_poly.pdbx_strand_id
1 'polypeptide(L)'
;MNMRISGDGNIPAGEYEQVSVSGSGRLYGLVRCTSFSASGSAKGESIECAESFRVSGGSSFSGNVSANSVHVSGSFSCEGDICAKEKLSVSGSVKCAKGVKGGQISVSGGLKCSENVKCEQLSVSGGLHAGADIEAECAQISGSVDCAGLLNADSLEIKIGGGMNIGSIGGSEIVIMLNDGRSITSRLPLFSSLIKKSGKVCVESSIEGDNIALEYTVCPRVTGRVVAVGKGCEIELLQYSEAFEISTDAKVGRTEKV
;
A
#
# COMPACT_ATOMS: atom_id res chain seq x y z
N MET A 1 -3.21 -1.00 -35.10
CA MET A 1 -3.59 -2.41 -35.41
C MET A 1 -4.08 -3.08 -34.15
N ASN A 2 -5.19 -3.83 -34.20
CA ASN A 2 -5.72 -4.57 -33.03
C ASN A 2 -5.19 -6.00 -33.05
N MET A 3 -4.76 -6.50 -31.87
CA MET A 3 -4.29 -7.87 -31.67
C MET A 3 -5.19 -8.58 -30.66
N ARG A 4 -5.76 -9.72 -31.06
CA ARG A 4 -6.61 -10.53 -30.17
C ARG A 4 -6.15 -12.00 -30.17
N ILE A 5 -5.91 -12.53 -28.98
CA ILE A 5 -5.56 -13.93 -28.73
C ILE A 5 -6.70 -14.57 -27.94
N SER A 6 -7.40 -15.54 -28.55
CA SER A 6 -8.48 -16.31 -27.88
C SER A 6 -8.07 -17.74 -27.52
N GLY A 7 -7.10 -18.31 -28.23
CA GLY A 7 -6.40 -19.57 -27.93
C GLY A 7 -4.97 -19.27 -27.47
N ASP A 8 -4.02 -20.09 -27.89
CA ASP A 8 -2.61 -19.88 -27.71
C ASP A 8 -2.04 -19.01 -28.83
N GLY A 9 -1.22 -18.03 -28.50
CA GLY A 9 -0.67 -17.14 -29.52
C GLY A 9 0.48 -16.29 -29.05
N ASN A 10 1.23 -15.78 -30.03
CA ASN A 10 2.39 -14.92 -29.83
C ASN A 10 2.10 -13.51 -30.32
N ILE A 11 2.57 -12.53 -29.57
CA ILE A 11 2.48 -11.11 -29.88
C ILE A 11 3.90 -10.60 -30.01
N PRO A 12 4.38 -10.29 -31.22
CA PRO A 12 5.73 -9.75 -31.41
C PRO A 12 5.85 -8.34 -30.88
N ALA A 13 7.07 -7.89 -30.64
CA ALA A 13 7.35 -6.48 -30.35
C ALA A 13 6.76 -5.58 -31.44
N GLY A 14 6.25 -4.44 -31.04
CA GLY A 14 5.64 -3.50 -31.98
C GLY A 14 4.60 -2.58 -31.34
N GLU A 15 3.93 -1.83 -32.22
CA GLU A 15 2.92 -0.85 -31.85
C GLU A 15 1.52 -1.35 -32.24
N TYR A 16 0.64 -1.31 -31.27
CA TYR A 16 -0.73 -1.79 -31.38
C TYR A 16 -1.70 -0.71 -30.87
N GLU A 17 -2.91 -0.74 -31.33
CA GLU A 17 -3.99 0.06 -30.75
C GLU A 17 -4.55 -0.68 -29.53
N GLN A 18 -4.96 -1.91 -29.71
CA GLN A 18 -5.49 -2.74 -28.65
C GLN A 18 -4.87 -4.14 -28.66
N VAL A 19 -4.47 -4.61 -27.46
CA VAL A 19 -4.03 -5.99 -27.24
C VAL A 19 -4.97 -6.66 -26.25
N SER A 20 -5.60 -7.77 -26.66
CA SER A 20 -6.55 -8.52 -25.85
C SER A 20 -6.19 -10.01 -25.82
N VAL A 21 -6.00 -10.57 -24.62
CA VAL A 21 -5.67 -11.97 -24.38
C VAL A 21 -6.76 -12.62 -23.54
N SER A 22 -7.55 -13.49 -24.14
CA SER A 22 -8.53 -14.30 -23.42
C SER A 22 -8.12 -15.77 -23.20
N GLY A 23 -7.19 -16.25 -24.04
CA GLY A 23 -6.52 -17.55 -23.90
C GLY A 23 -5.12 -17.41 -23.26
N SER A 24 -4.12 -18.00 -23.90
CA SER A 24 -2.70 -17.91 -23.49
C SER A 24 -1.92 -17.07 -24.50
N GLY A 25 -1.46 -15.90 -24.09
CA GLY A 25 -0.67 -14.99 -24.90
C GLY A 25 0.77 -14.87 -24.44
N ARG A 26 1.72 -14.87 -25.37
CA ARG A 26 3.11 -14.56 -25.10
C ARG A 26 3.56 -13.34 -25.89
N LEU A 27 3.99 -12.30 -25.17
CA LEU A 27 4.51 -11.06 -25.72
C LEU A 27 6.04 -11.12 -25.76
N TYR A 28 6.63 -10.78 -26.89
CA TYR A 28 8.09 -10.79 -27.07
C TYR A 28 8.60 -9.35 -27.23
N GLY A 29 9.67 -9.04 -26.51
CA GLY A 29 10.27 -7.72 -26.52
C GLY A 29 9.33 -6.64 -25.94
N LEU A 30 9.49 -5.42 -26.42
CA LEU A 30 8.66 -4.29 -25.98
C LEU A 30 7.39 -4.19 -26.84
N VAL A 31 6.25 -4.28 -26.20
CA VAL A 31 4.93 -4.04 -26.79
C VAL A 31 4.42 -2.67 -26.36
N ARG A 32 4.11 -1.81 -27.35
CA ARG A 32 3.44 -0.53 -27.14
C ARG A 32 2.00 -0.62 -27.60
N CYS A 33 1.06 -0.15 -26.79
CA CYS A 33 -0.35 -0.14 -27.19
C CYS A 33 -1.13 1.01 -26.51
N THR A 34 -2.31 1.31 -27.02
CA THR A 34 -3.22 2.21 -26.30
C THR A 34 -3.79 1.49 -25.08
N SER A 35 -4.25 0.26 -25.27
CA SER A 35 -4.82 -0.53 -24.18
C SER A 35 -4.44 -2.01 -24.25
N PHE A 36 -4.19 -2.59 -23.08
CA PHE A 36 -3.95 -4.01 -22.87
C PHE A 36 -4.98 -4.61 -21.94
N SER A 37 -5.49 -5.80 -22.28
CA SER A 37 -6.38 -6.56 -21.41
C SER A 37 -6.07 -8.06 -21.46
N ALA A 38 -5.93 -8.68 -20.28
CA ALA A 38 -5.76 -10.12 -20.16
C ALA A 38 -6.79 -10.68 -19.17
N SER A 39 -7.73 -11.46 -19.69
CA SER A 39 -8.64 -12.28 -18.87
C SER A 39 -8.17 -13.72 -18.73
N GLY A 40 -7.35 -14.20 -19.66
CA GLY A 40 -6.62 -15.46 -19.62
C GLY A 40 -5.22 -15.32 -18.99
N SER A 41 -4.26 -16.03 -19.56
CA SER A 41 -2.86 -15.99 -19.15
C SER A 41 -2.04 -15.16 -20.14
N ALA A 42 -1.31 -14.17 -19.64
CA ALA A 42 -0.38 -13.40 -20.47
C ALA A 42 1.02 -13.42 -19.86
N LYS A 43 2.02 -13.71 -20.70
CA LYS A 43 3.44 -13.62 -20.32
C LYS A 43 4.14 -12.67 -21.28
N GLY A 44 4.97 -11.79 -20.75
CA GLY A 44 5.66 -10.81 -21.58
C GLY A 44 6.99 -10.35 -21.02
N GLU A 45 7.70 -9.57 -21.81
CA GLU A 45 8.92 -8.91 -21.38
C GLU A 45 8.57 -7.53 -20.82
N SER A 46 8.30 -6.54 -21.66
CA SER A 46 7.90 -5.20 -21.25
C SER A 46 6.69 -4.70 -22.02
N ILE A 47 5.89 -3.85 -21.39
CA ILE A 47 4.73 -3.26 -22.02
C ILE A 47 4.54 -1.80 -21.61
N GLU A 48 4.23 -0.97 -22.59
CA GLU A 48 3.88 0.45 -22.44
C GLU A 48 2.47 0.67 -23.00
N CYS A 49 1.52 1.02 -22.15
CA CYS A 49 0.17 1.34 -22.55
C CYS A 49 -0.08 2.85 -22.42
N ALA A 50 -0.58 3.47 -23.49
CA ALA A 50 -0.91 4.89 -23.44
C ALA A 50 -2.07 5.19 -22.46
N GLU A 51 -3.04 4.28 -22.37
CA GLU A 51 -4.21 4.46 -21.50
C GLU A 51 -4.29 3.41 -20.40
N SER A 52 -4.56 2.14 -20.73
CA SER A 52 -4.90 1.17 -19.72
C SER A 52 -4.23 -0.19 -19.86
N PHE A 53 -3.81 -0.74 -18.71
CA PHE A 53 -3.36 -2.10 -18.53
C PHE A 53 -4.29 -2.81 -17.56
N ARG A 54 -4.97 -3.88 -18.00
CA ARG A 54 -5.94 -4.63 -17.19
C ARG A 54 -5.63 -6.12 -17.17
N VAL A 55 -5.59 -6.67 -15.96
CA VAL A 55 -5.39 -8.11 -15.72
C VAL A 55 -6.50 -8.63 -14.81
N SER A 56 -7.29 -9.55 -15.35
CA SER A 56 -8.31 -10.28 -14.57
C SER A 56 -7.93 -11.74 -14.37
N GLY A 57 -7.12 -12.30 -15.26
CA GLY A 57 -6.53 -13.64 -15.16
C GLY A 57 -5.17 -13.65 -14.49
N GLY A 58 -4.27 -14.53 -14.97
CA GLY A 58 -2.89 -14.64 -14.52
C GLY A 58 -1.93 -14.02 -15.53
N SER A 59 -1.10 -13.08 -15.12
CA SER A 59 -0.12 -12.46 -16.02
C SER A 59 1.23 -12.28 -15.36
N SER A 60 2.30 -12.40 -16.14
CA SER A 60 3.67 -12.18 -15.67
C SER A 60 4.51 -11.46 -16.71
N PHE A 61 5.27 -10.45 -16.28
CA PHE A 61 6.19 -9.68 -17.12
C PHE A 61 7.56 -9.67 -16.46
N SER A 62 8.61 -9.95 -17.27
CA SER A 62 9.99 -9.94 -16.80
C SER A 62 10.65 -8.56 -16.84
N GLY A 63 10.04 -7.60 -17.51
CA GLY A 63 10.48 -6.20 -17.57
C GLY A 63 9.43 -5.25 -17.00
N ASN A 64 9.52 -3.99 -17.41
CA ASN A 64 8.69 -2.93 -16.88
C ASN A 64 7.26 -2.94 -17.46
N VAL A 65 6.31 -2.51 -16.64
CA VAL A 65 4.93 -2.26 -17.05
C VAL A 65 4.59 -0.81 -16.78
N SER A 66 4.22 -0.07 -17.82
CA SER A 66 3.77 1.31 -17.68
C SER A 66 2.43 1.55 -18.36
N ALA A 67 1.57 2.33 -17.73
CA ALA A 67 0.27 2.74 -18.26
C ALA A 67 -0.21 4.04 -17.60
N ASN A 68 -1.24 4.67 -18.15
CA ASN A 68 -1.97 5.72 -17.44
C ASN A 68 -2.71 5.11 -16.26
N SER A 69 -3.47 4.04 -16.51
CA SER A 69 -4.16 3.30 -15.46
C SER A 69 -3.80 1.81 -15.49
N VAL A 70 -3.51 1.24 -14.33
CA VAL A 70 -3.25 -0.19 -14.13
C VAL A 70 -4.33 -0.76 -13.22
N HIS A 71 -5.00 -1.82 -13.68
CA HIS A 71 -6.04 -2.49 -12.91
C HIS A 71 -5.79 -4.00 -12.86
N VAL A 72 -5.64 -4.53 -11.64
CA VAL A 72 -5.40 -5.96 -11.41
C VAL A 72 -6.47 -6.52 -10.47
N SER A 73 -7.31 -7.39 -11.01
CA SER A 73 -8.27 -8.18 -10.21
C SER A 73 -7.88 -9.65 -10.10
N GLY A 74 -7.01 -10.14 -10.97
CA GLY A 74 -6.41 -11.48 -10.91
C GLY A 74 -5.05 -11.51 -10.21
N SER A 75 -4.15 -12.35 -10.72
CA SER A 75 -2.77 -12.48 -10.25
C SER A 75 -1.81 -11.85 -11.25
N PHE A 76 -0.96 -10.96 -10.77
CA PHE A 76 0.02 -10.30 -11.61
C PHE A 76 1.41 -10.30 -10.97
N SER A 77 2.43 -10.67 -11.75
CA SER A 77 3.82 -10.56 -11.34
C SER A 77 4.62 -9.74 -12.34
N CYS A 78 5.49 -8.87 -11.83
CA CYS A 78 6.38 -8.02 -12.60
C CYS A 78 7.78 -8.10 -12.00
N GLU A 79 8.79 -8.44 -12.81
CA GLU A 79 10.19 -8.43 -12.36
C GLU A 79 10.84 -7.04 -12.49
N GLY A 80 10.24 -6.15 -13.31
CA GLY A 80 10.61 -4.76 -13.43
C GLY A 80 9.76 -3.85 -12.54
N ASP A 81 9.74 -2.57 -12.90
CA ASP A 81 8.92 -1.55 -12.26
C ASP A 81 7.48 -1.55 -12.77
N ILE A 82 6.55 -1.18 -11.90
CA ILE A 82 5.16 -0.87 -12.26
C ILE A 82 4.95 0.63 -12.15
N CYS A 83 4.62 1.28 -13.27
CA CYS A 83 4.34 2.71 -13.33
C CYS A 83 2.92 2.97 -13.84
N ALA A 84 2.05 3.46 -12.96
CA ALA A 84 0.70 3.88 -13.30
C ALA A 84 0.59 5.40 -13.13
N LYS A 85 0.66 6.16 -14.23
CA LYS A 85 0.74 7.64 -14.14
C LYS A 85 -0.39 8.26 -13.32
N GLU A 86 -1.61 7.79 -13.54
CA GLU A 86 -2.79 8.30 -12.82
C GLU A 86 -3.21 7.35 -11.71
N LYS A 87 -3.46 6.06 -12.03
CA LYS A 87 -4.09 5.16 -11.08
C LYS A 87 -3.61 3.72 -11.17
N LEU A 88 -3.22 3.15 -10.02
CA LEU A 88 -3.06 1.71 -9.81
C LEU A 88 -4.18 1.20 -8.89
N SER A 89 -4.96 0.23 -9.36
CA SER A 89 -5.98 -0.45 -8.57
C SER A 89 -5.69 -1.93 -8.46
N VAL A 90 -5.52 -2.42 -7.24
CA VAL A 90 -5.22 -3.83 -6.94
C VAL A 90 -6.34 -4.41 -6.09
N SER A 91 -7.17 -5.25 -6.71
CA SER A 91 -8.20 -6.03 -6.00
C SER A 91 -7.79 -7.50 -5.86
N GLY A 92 -6.93 -7.97 -6.76
CA GLY A 92 -6.31 -9.31 -6.72
C GLY A 92 -4.96 -9.31 -6.01
N SER A 93 -4.00 -10.01 -6.57
CA SER A 93 -2.64 -10.13 -6.03
C SER A 93 -1.61 -9.60 -7.03
N VAL A 94 -0.77 -8.69 -6.58
CA VAL A 94 0.35 -8.12 -7.35
C VAL A 94 1.66 -8.40 -6.63
N LYS A 95 2.63 -8.92 -7.38
CA LYS A 95 4.03 -9.04 -6.95
C LYS A 95 4.91 -8.25 -7.90
N CYS A 96 5.68 -7.33 -7.36
CA CYS A 96 6.66 -6.53 -8.09
C CYS A 96 8.05 -6.76 -7.49
N ALA A 97 9.02 -7.12 -8.31
CA ALA A 97 10.39 -7.34 -7.83
C ALA A 97 11.17 -6.04 -7.62
N LYS A 98 10.66 -4.94 -8.16
CA LYS A 98 11.22 -3.61 -7.99
C LYS A 98 10.21 -2.66 -7.35
N GLY A 99 10.19 -1.40 -7.81
CA GLY A 99 9.36 -0.34 -7.28
C GLY A 99 8.00 -0.20 -7.96
N VAL A 100 7.10 0.46 -7.26
CA VAL A 100 5.76 0.78 -7.75
C VAL A 100 5.54 2.29 -7.65
N LYS A 101 5.15 2.91 -8.78
CA LYS A 101 4.84 4.35 -8.84
C LYS A 101 3.45 4.61 -9.40
N GLY A 102 2.76 5.61 -8.86
CA GLY A 102 1.46 6.03 -9.38
C GLY A 102 1.00 7.37 -8.82
N GLY A 103 0.07 8.04 -9.47
CA GLY A 103 -0.62 9.19 -8.87
C GLY A 103 -1.48 8.70 -7.70
N GLN A 104 -2.44 7.85 -7.95
CA GLN A 104 -3.26 7.20 -6.94
C GLN A 104 -2.99 5.70 -6.91
N ILE A 105 -2.67 5.15 -5.72
CA ILE A 105 -2.54 3.71 -5.49
C ILE A 105 -3.63 3.23 -4.53
N SER A 106 -4.43 2.26 -4.98
CA SER A 106 -5.54 1.70 -4.23
C SER A 106 -5.40 0.19 -4.12
N VAL A 107 -5.24 -0.33 -2.91
CA VAL A 107 -4.99 -1.75 -2.64
C VAL A 107 -6.11 -2.32 -1.76
N SER A 108 -7.00 -3.10 -2.36
CA SER A 108 -8.03 -3.85 -1.64
C SER A 108 -7.67 -5.33 -1.51
N GLY A 109 -6.84 -5.84 -2.43
CA GLY A 109 -6.24 -7.18 -2.39
C GLY A 109 -4.86 -7.15 -1.75
N GLY A 110 -3.88 -7.75 -2.42
CA GLY A 110 -2.49 -7.80 -1.97
C GLY A 110 -1.52 -7.16 -2.96
N LEU A 111 -0.69 -6.24 -2.49
CA LEU A 111 0.43 -5.68 -3.25
C LEU A 111 1.72 -5.93 -2.47
N LYS A 112 2.64 -6.65 -3.11
CA LYS A 112 4.00 -6.83 -2.59
C LYS A 112 5.00 -6.29 -3.58
N CYS A 113 5.85 -5.35 -3.15
CA CYS A 113 7.01 -4.91 -3.90
C CYS A 113 8.29 -5.07 -3.07
N SER A 114 9.43 -5.23 -3.74
CA SER A 114 10.71 -5.42 -3.04
C SER A 114 11.46 -4.12 -2.80
N GLU A 115 11.04 -3.05 -3.45
CA GLU A 115 11.62 -1.72 -3.32
C GLU A 115 10.55 -0.71 -2.88
N ASN A 116 10.64 0.53 -3.34
CA ASN A 116 9.81 1.65 -2.90
C ASN A 116 8.41 1.64 -3.51
N VAL A 117 7.46 2.15 -2.76
CA VAL A 117 6.13 2.58 -3.25
C VAL A 117 6.08 4.09 -3.20
N LYS A 118 5.77 4.75 -4.35
CA LYS A 118 5.69 6.20 -4.43
C LYS A 118 4.41 6.66 -5.13
N CYS A 119 3.64 7.53 -4.47
CA CYS A 119 2.39 8.06 -5.04
C CYS A 119 2.02 9.42 -4.41
N GLU A 120 1.01 10.06 -4.96
CA GLU A 120 0.36 11.21 -4.34
C GLU A 120 -0.68 10.73 -3.30
N GLN A 121 -1.50 9.75 -3.67
CA GLN A 121 -2.55 9.23 -2.80
C GLN A 121 -2.44 7.72 -2.64
N LEU A 122 -2.36 7.26 -1.39
CA LEU A 122 -2.33 5.85 -1.03
C LEU A 122 -3.57 5.45 -0.24
N SER A 123 -4.28 4.43 -0.70
CA SER A 123 -5.40 3.85 0.02
C SER A 123 -5.23 2.34 0.13
N VAL A 124 -5.12 1.82 1.35
CA VAL A 124 -4.91 0.39 1.61
C VAL A 124 -6.00 -0.13 2.53
N SER A 125 -6.86 -1.00 2.00
CA SER A 125 -7.83 -1.78 2.79
C SER A 125 -7.51 -3.27 2.82
N GLY A 126 -6.65 -3.74 1.92
CA GLY A 126 -6.08 -5.08 1.89
C GLY A 126 -4.70 -5.15 2.54
N GLY A 127 -3.75 -5.78 1.87
CA GLY A 127 -2.36 -5.91 2.33
C GLY A 127 -1.37 -5.21 1.41
N LEU A 128 -0.48 -4.42 1.97
CA LEU A 128 0.66 -3.80 1.28
C LEU A 128 1.95 -4.21 1.97
N HIS A 129 2.89 -4.74 1.19
CA HIS A 129 4.24 -5.01 1.66
C HIS A 129 5.24 -4.28 0.77
N ALA A 130 6.03 -3.39 1.35
CA ALA A 130 7.14 -2.69 0.70
C ALA A 130 8.46 -3.10 1.35
N GLY A 131 9.40 -3.55 0.53
CA GLY A 131 10.74 -3.96 0.99
C GLY A 131 11.65 -2.77 1.32
N ALA A 132 11.25 -1.55 0.98
CA ALA A 132 11.92 -0.30 1.30
C ALA A 132 10.87 0.75 1.71
N ASP A 133 10.95 1.98 1.18
CA ASP A 133 10.15 3.10 1.63
C ASP A 133 8.76 3.17 0.96
N ILE A 134 7.82 3.78 1.66
CA ILE A 134 6.53 4.21 1.13
C ILE A 134 6.47 5.74 1.24
N GLU A 135 6.33 6.42 0.10
CA GLU A 135 6.19 7.87 0.03
C GLU A 135 4.83 8.24 -0.56
N ALA A 136 4.07 9.08 0.13
CA ALA A 136 2.80 9.61 -0.35
C ALA A 136 2.60 11.08 0.11
N GLU A 137 1.69 11.83 -0.52
CA GLU A 137 1.19 13.08 0.07
C GLU A 137 0.11 12.75 1.09
N CYS A 138 -0.85 11.89 0.72
CA CYS A 138 -1.89 11.41 1.60
C CYS A 138 -1.93 9.89 1.65
N ALA A 139 -1.91 9.30 2.85
CA ALA A 139 -2.03 7.87 3.05
C ALA A 139 -3.18 7.51 4.01
N GLN A 140 -4.10 6.68 3.53
CA GLN A 140 -5.21 6.13 4.31
C GLN A 140 -5.11 4.61 4.36
N ILE A 141 -4.89 4.07 5.55
CA ILE A 141 -4.65 2.65 5.76
C ILE A 141 -5.69 2.08 6.73
N SER A 142 -6.47 1.12 6.27
CA SER A 142 -7.41 0.38 7.10
C SER A 142 -7.20 -1.14 7.05
N GLY A 143 -6.27 -1.58 6.20
CA GLY A 143 -5.81 -2.97 6.07
C GLY A 143 -4.54 -3.26 6.87
N SER A 144 -3.60 -3.99 6.26
CA SER A 144 -2.27 -4.24 6.84
C SER A 144 -1.17 -3.63 5.96
N VAL A 145 -0.16 -3.07 6.60
CA VAL A 145 1.03 -2.56 5.92
C VAL A 145 2.27 -3.06 6.64
N ASP A 146 3.16 -3.68 5.87
CA ASP A 146 4.53 -3.97 6.28
C ASP A 146 5.47 -3.13 5.41
N CYS A 147 6.22 -2.23 6.03
CA CYS A 147 7.18 -1.36 5.39
C CYS A 147 8.53 -1.51 6.08
N ALA A 148 9.53 -2.01 5.37
CA ALA A 148 10.85 -2.22 5.97
C ALA A 148 11.61 -0.91 6.23
N GLY A 149 11.32 0.13 5.46
CA GLY A 149 11.92 1.46 5.59
C GLY A 149 11.00 2.50 6.21
N LEU A 150 11.01 3.68 5.65
CA LEU A 150 10.22 4.83 6.07
C LEU A 150 8.84 4.84 5.38
N LEU A 151 7.79 4.90 6.17
CA LEU A 151 6.46 5.31 5.70
C LEU A 151 6.32 6.82 5.90
N ASN A 152 6.42 7.58 4.83
CA ASN A 152 6.33 9.04 4.85
C ASN A 152 5.10 9.53 4.10
N ALA A 153 4.30 10.35 4.77
CA ALA A 153 3.17 11.03 4.13
C ALA A 153 2.85 12.34 4.85
N ASP A 154 2.56 13.41 4.10
CA ASP A 154 2.17 14.69 4.71
C ASP A 154 0.96 14.52 5.62
N SER A 155 -0.02 13.72 5.17
CA SER A 155 -1.18 13.30 5.98
C SER A 155 -1.29 11.78 6.01
N LEU A 156 -1.12 11.19 7.18
CA LEU A 156 -1.19 9.75 7.42
C LEU A 156 -2.32 9.42 8.38
N GLU A 157 -3.29 8.64 7.92
CA GLU A 157 -4.36 8.07 8.73
C GLU A 157 -4.26 6.53 8.72
N ILE A 158 -4.02 5.93 9.88
CA ILE A 158 -4.03 4.47 10.06
C ILE A 158 -5.19 4.08 10.98
N LYS A 159 -6.14 3.32 10.43
CA LYS A 159 -7.20 2.64 11.18
C LYS A 159 -6.77 1.18 11.40
N ILE A 160 -6.37 0.86 12.62
CA ILE A 160 -5.80 -0.45 12.95
C ILE A 160 -6.85 -1.54 12.78
N GLY A 161 -6.65 -2.40 11.77
CA GLY A 161 -7.47 -3.60 11.52
C GLY A 161 -6.72 -4.90 11.77
N GLY A 162 -5.39 -4.85 11.79
CA GLY A 162 -4.48 -5.97 11.99
C GLY A 162 -3.13 -5.49 12.52
N GLY A 163 -2.19 -6.39 12.74
CA GLY A 163 -0.81 -6.02 13.09
C GLY A 163 -0.10 -5.39 11.90
N MET A 164 0.75 -4.41 12.14
CA MET A 164 1.58 -3.74 11.15
C MET A 164 3.01 -3.61 11.68
N ASN A 165 3.99 -3.77 10.80
CA ASN A 165 5.40 -3.58 11.11
C ASN A 165 5.96 -2.51 10.17
N ILE A 166 6.50 -1.45 10.73
CA ILE A 166 6.99 -0.30 9.97
C ILE A 166 8.34 0.11 10.54
N GLY A 167 9.34 0.30 9.69
CA GLY A 167 10.67 0.73 10.12
C GLY A 167 10.65 2.07 10.83
N SER A 168 10.14 3.10 10.16
CA SER A 168 9.92 4.44 10.70
C SER A 168 8.68 5.09 10.08
N ILE A 169 8.12 6.06 10.76
CA ILE A 169 7.00 6.87 10.25
C ILE A 169 7.40 8.35 10.26
N GLY A 170 7.14 9.05 9.15
CA GLY A 170 7.32 10.49 9.02
C GLY A 170 6.10 11.16 8.41
N GLY A 171 5.86 12.43 8.78
CA GLY A 171 4.77 13.23 8.19
C GLY A 171 4.38 14.44 9.02
N SER A 172 3.61 15.34 8.44
CA SER A 172 3.12 16.52 9.18
C SER A 172 1.96 16.17 10.12
N GLU A 173 0.98 15.45 9.60
CA GLU A 173 -0.19 15.00 10.37
C GLU A 173 -0.22 13.46 10.43
N ILE A 174 -0.04 12.89 11.62
CA ILE A 174 0.00 11.44 11.81
C ILE A 174 -1.10 11.03 12.81
N VAL A 175 -2.06 10.25 12.33
CA VAL A 175 -3.16 9.74 13.14
C VAL A 175 -3.20 8.22 13.06
N ILE A 176 -2.97 7.55 14.17
CA ILE A 176 -3.07 6.10 14.31
C ILE A 176 -4.14 5.79 15.36
N MET A 177 -5.23 5.18 14.94
CA MET A 177 -6.37 4.89 15.82
C MET A 177 -6.91 3.49 15.60
N LEU A 178 -7.59 2.96 16.60
CA LEU A 178 -8.30 1.71 16.43
C LEU A 178 -9.43 1.87 15.41
N ASN A 179 -9.60 0.90 14.54
CA ASN A 179 -10.75 0.84 13.66
C ASN A 179 -11.99 0.45 14.50
N ASP A 180 -12.60 1.43 15.18
CA ASP A 180 -13.86 1.25 15.88
C ASP A 180 -14.99 1.12 14.84
N GLY A 181 -14.93 0.08 14.03
CA GLY A 181 -16.05 -0.31 13.22
C GLY A 181 -17.26 -0.48 14.12
N ARG A 182 -18.08 0.56 14.24
CA ARG A 182 -19.41 0.47 14.83
C ARG A 182 -20.29 -0.38 13.91
N SER A 183 -19.94 -1.64 13.79
CA SER A 183 -20.80 -2.66 13.25
C SER A 183 -21.98 -2.81 14.20
N ILE A 184 -23.18 -2.90 13.66
CA ILE A 184 -24.43 -3.13 14.42
C ILE A 184 -24.33 -4.36 15.34
N THR A 185 -23.40 -5.28 15.07
CA THR A 185 -23.08 -6.46 15.89
C THR A 185 -22.39 -6.12 17.23
N SER A 186 -21.83 -4.92 17.42
CA SER A 186 -21.20 -4.52 18.69
C SER A 186 -22.21 -4.24 19.80
N ARG A 187 -23.51 -4.22 19.50
CA ARG A 187 -24.61 -4.03 20.49
C ARG A 187 -25.05 -5.34 21.16
N LEU A 188 -24.53 -6.49 20.76
CA LEU A 188 -24.87 -7.77 21.38
C LEU A 188 -23.76 -8.18 22.36
N PRO A 189 -24.03 -8.20 23.68
CA PRO A 189 -22.99 -8.46 24.71
C PRO A 189 -22.33 -9.83 24.61
N LEU A 190 -22.93 -10.79 23.93
CA LEU A 190 -22.40 -12.14 23.72
C LEU A 190 -21.24 -12.24 22.71
N PHE A 191 -21.03 -11.24 21.88
CA PHE A 191 -19.97 -11.25 20.84
C PHE A 191 -18.78 -10.35 21.16
N SER A 192 -18.83 -9.57 22.25
CA SER A 192 -17.74 -8.68 22.65
C SER A 192 -16.44 -9.43 23.05
N SER A 193 -16.55 -10.71 23.42
CA SER A 193 -15.38 -11.54 23.77
C SER A 193 -14.66 -12.15 22.56
N LEU A 194 -15.27 -12.13 21.36
CA LEU A 194 -14.67 -12.63 20.14
C LEU A 194 -13.89 -11.55 19.35
N ILE A 195 -14.02 -10.29 19.71
CA ILE A 195 -13.31 -9.16 19.07
C ILE A 195 -11.99 -8.88 19.84
N LYS A 196 -11.26 -9.91 20.25
CA LYS A 196 -9.96 -9.78 20.88
C LYS A 196 -8.83 -10.19 19.92
N LYS A 197 -8.62 -9.37 18.89
CA LYS A 197 -7.30 -9.18 18.26
C LYS A 197 -7.28 -7.81 17.59
N SER A 198 -7.31 -6.76 18.40
CA SER A 198 -6.82 -5.48 17.89
C SER A 198 -5.32 -5.65 17.67
N GLY A 199 -4.89 -5.57 16.42
CA GLY A 199 -3.48 -5.52 16.09
C GLY A 199 -2.84 -4.29 16.76
N LYS A 200 -1.54 -4.30 16.89
CA LYS A 200 -0.75 -3.12 17.24
C LYS A 200 0.01 -2.66 16.00
N VAL A 201 0.30 -1.37 15.93
CA VAL A 201 1.29 -0.84 15.00
C VAL A 201 2.64 -0.87 15.72
N CYS A 202 3.55 -1.69 15.20
CA CYS A 202 4.92 -1.79 15.71
C CYS A 202 5.82 -0.95 14.79
N VAL A 203 6.45 0.09 15.35
CA VAL A 203 7.42 0.93 14.66
C VAL A 203 8.79 0.64 15.24
N GLU A 204 9.74 0.24 14.39
CA GLU A 204 11.03 -0.28 14.86
C GLU A 204 11.96 0.83 15.35
N SER A 205 11.90 2.03 14.80
CA SER A 205 12.85 3.10 15.07
C SER A 205 12.18 4.36 15.63
N SER A 206 11.47 5.12 14.83
CA SER A 206 10.89 6.41 15.27
C SER A 206 9.60 6.77 14.54
N ILE A 207 8.80 7.63 15.17
CA ILE A 207 7.71 8.39 14.57
C ILE A 207 8.06 9.86 14.70
N GLU A 208 8.08 10.59 13.59
CA GLU A 208 8.46 12.01 13.55
C GLU A 208 7.43 12.84 12.75
N GLY A 209 6.91 13.92 13.35
CA GLY A 209 5.90 14.76 12.69
C GLY A 209 5.54 16.00 13.48
N ASP A 210 4.69 16.85 12.90
CA ASP A 210 4.22 18.05 13.61
C ASP A 210 3.11 17.70 14.61
N ASN A 211 2.02 17.13 14.11
CA ASN A 211 0.86 16.77 14.92
C ASN A 211 0.68 15.25 14.90
N ILE A 212 0.81 14.62 16.04
CA ILE A 212 0.84 13.17 16.17
C ILE A 212 -0.22 12.73 17.18
N ALA A 213 -1.13 11.86 16.76
CA ALA A 213 -2.11 11.20 17.62
C ALA A 213 -2.00 9.68 17.46
N LEU A 214 -1.69 8.97 18.55
CA LEU A 214 -1.39 7.53 18.52
C LEU A 214 -2.32 6.76 19.46
N GLU A 215 -2.82 5.62 19.00
CA GLU A 215 -3.40 4.56 19.81
C GLU A 215 -2.76 3.22 19.45
N TYR A 216 -2.64 2.29 20.41
CA TYR A 216 -2.15 0.92 20.23
C TYR A 216 -0.85 0.82 19.40
N THR A 217 0.06 1.76 19.64
CA THR A 217 1.33 1.89 18.92
C THR A 217 2.48 1.56 19.84
N VAL A 218 3.43 0.77 19.37
CA VAL A 218 4.69 0.45 20.04
C VAL A 218 5.82 1.09 19.24
N CYS A 219 6.58 1.98 19.86
CA CYS A 219 7.66 2.71 19.22
C CYS A 219 8.74 3.12 20.24
N PRO A 220 10.04 2.98 19.92
CA PRO A 220 11.10 3.47 20.79
C PRO A 220 11.09 4.98 20.98
N ARG A 221 10.87 5.75 19.90
CA ARG A 221 10.92 7.21 19.96
C ARG A 221 9.82 7.87 19.15
N VAL A 222 9.16 8.84 19.76
CA VAL A 222 8.18 9.72 19.11
C VAL A 222 8.65 11.16 19.31
N THR A 223 8.77 11.90 18.22
CA THR A 223 9.19 13.31 18.21
C THR A 223 8.17 14.13 17.45
N GLY A 224 7.60 15.15 18.09
CA GLY A 224 6.59 15.99 17.45
C GLY A 224 6.42 17.37 18.07
N ARG A 225 5.73 18.24 17.38
CA ARG A 225 5.36 19.54 17.90
C ARG A 225 4.24 19.41 18.94
N VAL A 226 3.16 18.74 18.56
CA VAL A 226 2.03 18.41 19.43
C VAL A 226 1.80 16.91 19.37
N VAL A 227 1.84 16.21 20.51
CA VAL A 227 1.77 14.74 20.54
C VAL A 227 0.71 14.28 21.52
N ALA A 228 -0.28 13.54 21.04
CA ALA A 228 -1.29 12.86 21.85
C ALA A 228 -1.01 11.34 21.85
N VAL A 229 -0.73 10.79 23.02
CA VAL A 229 -0.47 9.37 23.24
C VAL A 229 -1.70 8.74 23.90
N GLY A 230 -2.48 8.05 23.10
CA GLY A 230 -3.72 7.38 23.53
C GLY A 230 -3.50 6.00 24.13
N LYS A 231 -4.59 5.31 24.36
CA LYS A 231 -4.65 3.98 25.01
C LYS A 231 -3.83 2.93 24.26
N GLY A 232 -3.21 2.03 25.04
CA GLY A 232 -2.49 0.86 24.52
C GLY A 232 -1.15 1.16 23.85
N CYS A 233 -0.68 2.41 23.88
CA CYS A 233 0.64 2.78 23.39
C CYS A 233 1.75 2.36 24.37
N GLU A 234 2.91 2.01 23.82
CA GLU A 234 4.14 1.70 24.54
C GLU A 234 5.28 2.48 23.86
N ILE A 235 5.75 3.57 24.47
CA ILE A 235 6.74 4.49 23.91
C ILE A 235 7.88 4.64 24.92
N GLU A 236 9.14 4.47 24.49
CA GLU A 236 10.28 4.62 25.41
C GLU A 236 10.62 6.10 25.63
N LEU A 237 10.68 6.89 24.55
CA LEU A 237 11.00 8.31 24.57
C LEU A 237 9.99 9.13 23.79
N LEU A 238 9.35 10.09 24.45
CA LEU A 238 8.49 11.09 23.85
C LEU A 238 9.19 12.45 23.89
N GLN A 239 9.44 13.02 22.72
CA GLN A 239 10.00 14.38 22.54
C GLN A 239 8.93 15.30 21.93
N TYR A 240 8.78 16.49 22.51
CA TYR A 240 7.79 17.47 22.04
C TYR A 240 8.33 18.89 22.13
N SER A 241 7.86 19.79 21.28
CA SER A 241 8.26 21.21 21.34
C SER A 241 7.18 22.12 21.91
N GLU A 242 5.91 21.89 21.68
CA GLU A 242 4.80 22.72 22.16
C GLU A 242 4.00 22.05 23.28
N ALA A 243 3.31 20.96 22.95
CA ALA A 243 2.38 20.30 23.88
C ALA A 243 2.39 18.78 23.75
N PHE A 244 2.01 18.10 24.83
CA PHE A 244 1.72 16.68 24.80
C PHE A 244 0.55 16.31 25.71
N GLU A 245 -0.12 15.21 25.39
CA GLU A 245 -1.13 14.56 26.22
C GLU A 245 -0.86 13.06 26.27
N ILE A 246 -0.96 12.45 27.45
CA ILE A 246 -0.73 11.01 27.65
C ILE A 246 -1.94 10.42 28.38
N SER A 247 -2.58 9.43 27.77
CA SER A 247 -3.65 8.64 28.39
C SER A 247 -3.12 7.84 29.58
N THR A 248 -3.96 7.66 30.59
CA THR A 248 -3.66 6.78 31.72
C THR A 248 -3.43 5.31 31.36
N ASP A 249 -3.94 4.90 30.21
CA ASP A 249 -3.80 3.54 29.66
C ASP A 249 -2.59 3.40 28.71
N ALA A 250 -1.76 4.41 28.61
CA ALA A 250 -0.50 4.39 27.84
C ALA A 250 0.70 4.18 28.75
N LYS A 251 1.75 3.61 28.19
CA LYS A 251 3.06 3.47 28.84
C LYS A 251 4.07 4.36 28.11
N VAL A 252 4.59 5.36 28.78
CA VAL A 252 5.64 6.23 28.27
C VAL A 252 6.80 6.22 29.26
N GLY A 253 8.01 5.85 28.80
CA GLY A 253 9.18 5.72 29.65
C GLY A 253 9.67 7.07 30.16
N ARG A 254 9.90 8.02 29.26
CA ARG A 254 10.30 9.41 29.58
C ARG A 254 9.78 10.41 28.55
N THR A 255 9.63 11.64 29.01
CA THR A 255 9.23 12.78 28.20
C THR A 255 10.30 13.86 28.24
N GLU A 256 10.60 14.47 27.11
CA GLU A 256 11.59 15.52 26.97
C GLU A 256 11.02 16.66 26.12
N LYS A 257 11.25 17.90 26.54
CA LYS A 257 10.94 19.09 25.72
C LYS A 257 12.17 19.47 24.89
N VAL A 258 12.00 19.59 23.57
CA VAL A 258 13.07 19.93 22.61
C VAL A 258 12.83 21.27 21.96
#